data_0f67b46e3d97f69d776cfe2b052e15a8
#
_entry.id   0f67b46e3d97f69d776cfe2b052e15a8
#
_cell.length_a   1.000
_cell.length_b   1.000
_cell.length_c   1.000
_cell.angle_alpha   90.00
_cell.angle_beta   90.00
_cell.angle_gamma   90.00
#
_symmetry.space_group_name_H-M   'P 1'
#
loop_
_entity.id
_entity.type
_entity.pdbx_description
1 polymer ?
#
loop_
_entity_poly.entity_id
_entity_poly.type
_entity_poly.pdbx_seq_one_letter_code
_entity_poly.pdbx_strand_id
1 'polypeptide(L)'
;MIFPKSPGPIGVFDSGYGGLTVLHGIRQLLPQYDYMYLGDNARAPYGSRSFEVVYQFTRQAVLKLFAMGCHLVILGCNTASAKALRTIQQRDLPQLDPTRRVLGIIRPTAEVIGSLTRSRHVEIGRAHV
;
A
#
# COMPACT_ATOMS: atom_id res chain seq x y z
N MET A 1 -22.62 -15.21 15.84
CA MET A 1 -21.92 -13.97 15.56
C MET A 1 -22.02 -13.65 14.08
N ILE A 2 -22.38 -12.46 13.76
CA ILE A 2 -22.51 -12.06 12.37
C ILE A 2 -21.24 -11.28 12.00
N PHE A 3 -20.47 -11.85 11.12
CA PHE A 3 -19.38 -11.11 10.50
C PHE A 3 -19.95 -10.20 9.43
N PRO A 4 -19.43 -8.99 9.28
CA PRO A 4 -19.82 -8.18 8.14
C PRO A 4 -19.57 -8.98 6.87
N LYS A 5 -20.56 -9.02 5.99
CA LYS A 5 -20.44 -9.77 4.72
C LYS A 5 -19.30 -9.24 3.86
N SER A 6 -18.97 -7.97 4.07
CA SER A 6 -17.88 -7.33 3.37
C SER A 6 -17.23 -6.31 4.31
N PRO A 7 -15.92 -6.40 4.54
CA PRO A 7 -15.20 -5.39 5.31
C PRO A 7 -14.97 -4.12 4.50
N GLY A 8 -15.69 -3.94 3.41
CA GLY A 8 -15.47 -2.86 2.47
C GLY A 8 -14.43 -3.21 1.42
N PRO A 9 -14.20 -2.34 0.44
CA PRO A 9 -13.21 -2.58 -0.59
C PRO A 9 -11.79 -2.51 -0.03
N ILE A 10 -10.88 -3.19 -0.71
CA ILE A 10 -9.45 -3.03 -0.46
C ILE A 10 -8.98 -1.79 -1.22
N GLY A 11 -8.39 -0.84 -0.50
CA GLY A 11 -7.82 0.34 -1.11
C GLY A 11 -6.42 0.07 -1.63
N VAL A 12 -6.11 0.55 -2.81
CA VAL A 12 -4.76 0.48 -3.39
C VAL A 12 -4.34 1.90 -3.75
N PHE A 13 -3.27 2.35 -3.15
CA PHE A 13 -2.71 3.68 -3.39
C PHE A 13 -1.41 3.59 -4.17
N ASP A 14 -1.26 4.50 -5.12
CA ASP A 14 -0.02 4.67 -5.85
C ASP A 14 0.28 6.15 -6.06
N SER A 15 1.57 6.47 -6.22
CA SER A 15 2.01 7.85 -6.43
C SER A 15 1.79 8.36 -7.86
N GLY A 16 1.24 7.53 -8.74
CA GLY A 16 0.86 7.98 -10.09
C GLY A 16 1.11 6.97 -11.19
N TYR A 17 2.22 6.24 -11.17
CA TYR A 17 2.57 5.32 -12.24
C TYR A 17 2.86 3.93 -11.68
N GLY A 18 2.40 2.90 -12.38
CA GLY A 18 2.69 1.52 -12.04
C GLY A 18 1.75 0.86 -11.03
N GLY A 19 0.94 1.63 -10.32
CA GLY A 19 0.01 1.08 -9.33
C GLY A 19 -1.08 0.20 -9.93
N LEU A 20 -1.46 0.45 -11.17
CA LEU A 20 -2.42 -0.40 -11.87
C LEU A 20 -1.88 -1.81 -12.10
N THR A 21 -0.57 -1.96 -12.29
CA THR A 21 0.06 -3.27 -12.40
C THR A 21 -0.03 -4.03 -11.07
N VAL A 22 0.21 -3.33 -9.96
CA VAL A 22 0.07 -3.88 -8.61
C VAL A 22 -1.38 -4.29 -8.36
N LEU A 23 -2.33 -3.41 -8.68
CA LEU A 23 -3.75 -3.70 -8.54
C LEU A 23 -4.14 -4.94 -9.32
N HIS A 24 -3.69 -5.05 -10.58
CA HIS A 24 -3.98 -6.19 -11.42
C HIS A 24 -3.47 -7.49 -10.80
N GLY A 25 -2.24 -7.49 -10.30
CA GLY A 25 -1.66 -8.66 -9.63
C GLY A 25 -2.43 -9.07 -8.39
N ILE A 26 -2.83 -8.10 -7.56
CA ILE A 26 -3.61 -8.38 -6.36
C ILE A 26 -4.97 -8.96 -6.72
N ARG A 27 -5.63 -8.41 -7.72
CA ARG A 27 -6.94 -8.90 -8.17
C ARG A 27 -6.87 -10.34 -8.68
N GLN A 28 -5.78 -10.72 -9.32
CA GLN A 28 -5.60 -12.10 -9.76
C GLN A 28 -5.47 -13.08 -8.58
N LEU A 29 -4.84 -12.64 -7.50
CA LEU A 29 -4.66 -13.47 -6.32
C LEU A 29 -5.89 -13.49 -5.43
N LEU A 30 -6.62 -12.39 -5.35
CA LEU A 30 -7.76 -12.21 -4.46
C LEU A 30 -8.95 -11.65 -5.25
N PRO A 31 -9.52 -12.44 -6.18
CA PRO A 31 -10.58 -11.94 -7.05
C PRO A 31 -11.92 -11.74 -6.35
N GLN A 32 -12.09 -12.28 -5.14
CA GLN A 32 -13.35 -12.21 -4.40
C GLN A 32 -13.58 -10.87 -3.70
N TYR A 33 -12.59 -9.97 -3.68
CA TYR A 33 -12.72 -8.67 -3.03
C TYR A 33 -13.01 -7.58 -4.04
N ASP A 34 -13.68 -6.53 -3.56
CA ASP A 34 -13.80 -5.28 -4.30
C ASP A 34 -12.57 -4.41 -4.04
N TYR A 35 -12.24 -3.56 -4.99
CA TYR A 35 -11.05 -2.72 -4.92
C TYR A 35 -11.37 -1.27 -5.22
N MET A 36 -10.62 -0.40 -4.57
CA MET A 36 -10.69 1.04 -4.77
C MET A 36 -9.28 1.54 -5.02
N TYR A 37 -9.03 2.12 -6.18
CA TYR A 37 -7.71 2.58 -6.58
C TYR A 37 -7.64 4.09 -6.48
N LEU A 38 -6.58 4.59 -5.86
CA LEU A 38 -6.27 6.02 -5.77
C LEU A 38 -4.85 6.26 -6.26
N GLY A 39 -4.72 6.93 -7.39
CA GLY A 39 -3.44 7.34 -7.95
C GLY A 39 -3.25 8.84 -7.79
N ASP A 40 -2.13 9.27 -7.24
CA ASP A 40 -1.81 10.68 -7.02
C ASP A 40 -0.98 11.23 -8.20
N ASN A 41 -1.55 11.19 -9.37
CA ASN A 41 -0.86 11.60 -10.60
C ASN A 41 -0.47 13.07 -10.59
N ALA A 42 -1.27 13.90 -9.94
CA ALA A 42 -1.04 15.35 -9.90
C ALA A 42 0.25 15.72 -9.15
N ARG A 43 0.68 14.88 -8.20
CA ARG A 43 1.86 15.14 -7.38
C ARG A 43 3.02 14.19 -7.67
N ALA A 44 2.88 13.33 -8.67
CA ALA A 44 3.95 12.44 -9.11
C ALA A 44 5.10 13.24 -9.74
N PRO A 45 6.34 12.76 -9.64
CA PRO A 45 6.79 11.58 -8.92
C PRO A 45 7.07 11.88 -7.44
N TYR A 46 7.00 10.85 -6.61
CA TYR A 46 7.30 10.96 -5.18
C TYR A 46 8.80 10.78 -4.88
N GLY A 47 9.52 10.11 -5.74
CA GLY A 47 10.89 9.66 -5.46
C GLY A 47 11.87 10.78 -5.10
N SER A 48 11.69 11.98 -5.66
CA SER A 48 12.56 13.13 -5.42
C SER A 48 12.08 14.02 -4.25
N ARG A 49 10.94 13.68 -3.64
CA ARG A 49 10.39 14.50 -2.58
C ARG A 49 10.99 14.13 -1.23
N SER A 50 10.93 15.08 -0.28
CA SER A 50 11.40 14.85 1.08
C SER A 50 10.56 13.77 1.77
N PHE A 51 11.14 13.18 2.80
CA PHE A 51 10.48 12.19 3.64
C PHE A 51 9.15 12.71 4.18
N GLU A 52 9.17 13.92 4.73
CA GLU A 52 7.98 14.54 5.32
C GLU A 52 6.87 14.76 4.29
N VAL A 53 7.22 15.22 3.10
CA VAL A 53 6.24 15.47 2.05
C VAL A 53 5.60 14.17 1.58
N VAL A 54 6.39 13.12 1.37
CA VAL A 54 5.87 11.80 0.98
C VAL A 54 4.96 11.24 2.07
N TYR A 55 5.36 11.39 3.33
CA TYR A 55 4.54 10.97 4.45
C TYR A 55 3.19 11.68 4.46
N GLN A 56 3.18 12.99 4.31
CA GLN A 56 1.94 13.78 4.32
C GLN A 56 1.01 13.39 3.17
N PHE A 57 1.55 13.24 1.98
CA PHE A 57 0.74 12.84 0.82
C PHE A 57 0.16 11.44 0.98
N THR A 58 0.97 10.50 1.46
CA THR A 58 0.53 9.13 1.68
C THR A 58 -0.53 9.06 2.77
N ARG A 59 -0.34 9.78 3.86
CA ARG A 59 -1.31 9.85 4.95
C ARG A 59 -2.65 10.38 4.47
N GLN A 60 -2.64 11.46 3.68
CA GLN A 60 -3.86 12.02 3.10
C GLN A 60 -4.61 10.98 2.26
N ALA A 61 -3.89 10.25 1.43
CA ALA A 61 -4.48 9.22 0.58
C ALA A 61 -5.07 8.07 1.39
N VAL A 62 -4.35 7.62 2.41
CA VAL A 62 -4.81 6.54 3.29
C VAL A 62 -6.09 6.95 4.03
N LEU A 63 -6.11 8.15 4.59
CA LEU A 63 -7.30 8.65 5.29
C LEU A 63 -8.49 8.79 4.37
N LYS A 64 -8.27 9.22 3.13
CA LYS A 64 -9.34 9.31 2.14
C LYS A 64 -9.92 7.93 1.82
N LEU A 65 -9.07 6.94 1.62
CA LEU A 65 -9.52 5.58 1.36
C LEU A 65 -10.27 4.99 2.57
N PHE A 66 -9.80 5.27 3.78
CA PHE A 66 -10.51 4.87 5.00
C PHE A 66 -11.89 5.51 5.07
N ALA A 67 -11.99 6.80 4.75
CA ALA A 67 -13.27 7.51 4.75
C ALA A 67 -14.24 6.96 3.72
N MET A 68 -13.73 6.36 2.66
CA MET A 68 -14.54 5.72 1.62
C MET A 68 -14.90 4.26 1.93
N GLY A 69 -14.55 3.78 3.11
CA GLY A 69 -14.95 2.46 3.59
C GLY A 69 -13.88 1.37 3.50
N CYS A 70 -12.66 1.70 3.09
CA CYS A 70 -11.58 0.73 3.04
C CYS A 70 -11.07 0.43 4.45
N HIS A 71 -11.03 -0.84 4.82
CA HIS A 71 -10.42 -1.27 6.09
C HIS A 71 -8.98 -1.71 5.91
N LEU A 72 -8.60 -2.05 4.69
CA LEU A 72 -7.24 -2.39 4.30
C LEU A 72 -6.82 -1.49 3.15
N VAL A 73 -5.66 -0.87 3.28
CA VAL A 73 -5.04 -0.07 2.22
C VAL A 73 -3.68 -0.65 1.91
N ILE A 74 -3.42 -0.85 0.63
CA ILE A 74 -2.14 -1.35 0.14
C ILE A 74 -1.42 -0.21 -0.57
N LEU A 75 -0.20 0.06 -0.14
CA LEU A 75 0.65 1.06 -0.77
C LEU A 75 1.41 0.39 -1.92
N GLY A 76 1.00 0.69 -3.14
CA GLY A 76 1.60 0.12 -4.35
C GLY A 76 2.84 0.87 -4.83
N CYS A 77 3.29 1.86 -4.09
CA CYS A 77 4.43 2.70 -4.42
C CYS A 77 5.60 2.39 -3.50
N ASN A 78 6.77 2.08 -4.07
CA ASN A 78 7.96 1.78 -3.29
C ASN A 78 8.38 2.97 -2.41
N THR A 79 8.30 4.18 -2.95
CA THR A 79 8.68 5.38 -2.20
C THR A 79 7.78 5.59 -0.99
N ALA A 80 6.46 5.47 -1.17
CA ALA A 80 5.52 5.60 -0.07
C ALA A 80 5.71 4.48 0.96
N SER A 81 5.94 3.26 0.51
CA SER A 81 6.20 2.14 1.41
C SER A 81 7.47 2.35 2.22
N ALA A 82 8.53 2.86 1.59
CA ALA A 82 9.80 3.09 2.26
C ALA A 82 9.75 4.28 3.23
N LYS A 83 9.03 5.35 2.87
CA LYS A 83 9.11 6.62 3.60
C LYS A 83 7.93 6.89 4.52
N ALA A 84 6.80 6.23 4.34
CA ALA A 84 5.59 6.58 5.08
C ALA A 84 4.98 5.43 5.86
N LEU A 85 5.14 4.20 5.40
CA LEU A 85 4.42 3.06 5.93
C LEU A 85 4.62 2.86 7.42
N ARG A 86 5.87 2.85 7.87
CA ARG A 86 6.18 2.59 9.29
C ARG A 86 5.56 3.65 10.20
N THR A 87 5.66 4.92 9.83
CA THR A 87 5.07 5.99 10.62
C THR A 87 3.56 5.86 10.70
N ILE A 88 2.92 5.53 9.58
CA ILE A 88 1.48 5.32 9.56
C ILE A 88 1.09 4.14 10.44
N GLN A 89 1.78 3.01 10.32
CA GLN A 89 1.48 1.81 11.09
C GLN A 89 1.71 1.98 12.58
N GLN A 90 2.78 2.64 12.96
CA GLN A 90 3.20 2.71 14.37
C GLN A 90 2.65 3.90 15.11
N ARG A 91 2.43 5.02 14.42
CA ARG A 91 1.99 6.27 15.05
C ARG A 91 0.53 6.59 14.74
N ASP A 92 0.14 6.57 13.47
CA ASP A 92 -1.17 7.07 13.07
C ASP A 92 -2.29 6.07 13.32
N LEU A 93 -2.12 4.81 12.92
CA LEU A 93 -3.17 3.81 13.04
C LEU A 93 -3.62 3.57 14.49
N PRO A 94 -2.72 3.44 15.47
CA PRO A 94 -3.15 3.22 16.84
C PRO A 94 -4.00 4.36 17.40
N GLN A 95 -3.81 5.58 16.91
CA GLN A 95 -4.56 6.75 17.35
C GLN A 95 -5.85 6.95 16.57
N LEU A 96 -5.87 6.57 15.29
CA LEU A 96 -7.01 6.81 14.41
C LEU A 96 -8.01 5.66 14.47
N ASP A 97 -7.55 4.45 14.17
CA ASP A 97 -8.40 3.26 14.14
C ASP A 97 -7.52 2.00 14.15
N PRO A 98 -7.34 1.38 15.31
CA PRO A 98 -6.47 0.21 15.41
C PRO A 98 -7.03 -1.03 14.70
N THR A 99 -8.30 -1.00 14.25
CA THR A 99 -8.88 -2.12 13.49
C THR A 99 -8.52 -2.09 12.02
N ARG A 100 -8.02 -0.97 11.51
CA ARG A 100 -7.65 -0.83 10.10
C ARG A 100 -6.19 -1.20 9.89
N ARG A 101 -5.87 -1.51 8.63
CA ARG A 101 -4.52 -1.97 8.27
C ARG A 101 -4.02 -1.23 7.05
N VAL A 102 -2.72 -0.97 7.04
CA VAL A 102 -1.99 -0.45 5.89
C VAL A 102 -0.80 -1.37 5.66
N LEU A 103 -0.66 -1.87 4.44
CA LEU A 103 0.43 -2.74 4.03
C LEU A 103 1.19 -2.07 2.89
N GLY A 104 2.48 -2.38 2.79
CA GLY A 104 3.30 -1.92 1.68
C GLY A 104 3.69 -3.07 0.78
N ILE A 105 3.79 -2.77 -0.52
CA ILE A 105 4.36 -3.70 -1.48
C ILE A 105 5.68 -3.12 -1.95
N ILE A 106 6.76 -3.88 -1.74
CA ILE A 106 8.07 -3.53 -2.23
C ILE A 106 8.31 -4.27 -3.53
N ARG A 107 8.54 -3.52 -4.62
CA ARG A 107 8.91 -4.10 -5.90
C ARG A 107 10.41 -4.33 -5.90
N PRO A 108 10.86 -5.58 -6.01
CA PRO A 108 12.28 -5.86 -5.99
C PRO A 108 12.95 -5.36 -7.26
N THR A 109 14.14 -4.81 -7.10
CA THR A 109 15.05 -4.56 -8.22
C THR A 109 15.74 -5.88 -8.61
N ALA A 110 16.39 -5.89 -9.77
CA ALA A 110 17.13 -7.07 -10.22
C ALA A 110 18.18 -7.51 -9.18
N GLU A 111 18.83 -6.55 -8.53
CA GLU A 111 19.83 -6.83 -7.49
C GLU A 111 19.22 -7.49 -6.28
N VAL A 112 18.08 -6.98 -5.83
CA VAL A 112 17.36 -7.53 -4.69
C VAL A 112 16.84 -8.93 -5.01
N ILE A 113 16.32 -9.14 -6.20
CA ILE A 113 15.89 -10.47 -6.66
C ILE A 113 17.06 -11.45 -6.61
N GLY A 114 18.21 -11.07 -7.13
CA GLY A 114 19.40 -11.91 -7.11
C GLY A 114 19.84 -12.27 -5.69
N SER A 115 19.81 -11.30 -4.78
CA SER A 115 20.13 -11.50 -3.37
C SER A 115 19.16 -12.46 -2.70
N LEU A 116 17.86 -12.26 -2.91
CA LEU A 116 16.83 -13.11 -2.33
C LEU A 116 16.90 -14.53 -2.86
N THR A 117 17.19 -14.70 -4.14
CA THR A 117 17.33 -16.01 -4.76
C THR A 117 18.52 -16.76 -4.13
N ARG A 118 19.63 -16.09 -3.90
CA ARG A 118 20.79 -16.70 -3.24
C ARG A 118 20.50 -17.11 -1.80
N SER A 119 19.68 -16.36 -1.09
CA SER A 119 19.28 -16.69 0.28
C SER A 119 18.14 -17.69 0.35
N ARG A 120 17.56 -18.08 -0.77
CA ARG A 120 16.41 -18.97 -0.90
C ARG A 120 15.12 -18.41 -0.28
N HIS A 121 15.07 -17.12 -0.04
CA HIS A 121 13.86 -16.44 0.43
C HIS A 121 13.36 -15.54 -0.67
N VAL A 122 12.44 -16.06 -1.47
CA VAL A 122 11.86 -15.30 -2.57
C VAL A 122 10.42 -14.93 -2.20
N GLU A 123 10.24 -13.71 -1.72
CA GLU A 123 8.92 -13.18 -1.39
C GLU A 123 8.56 -12.01 -2.29
N ILE A 124 8.84 -12.17 -3.57
CA ILE A 124 8.68 -11.13 -4.57
C ILE A 124 7.20 -10.79 -4.73
N GLY A 125 6.88 -9.50 -4.63
CA GLY A 125 5.53 -9.02 -4.83
C GLY A 125 4.56 -9.25 -3.68
N ARG A 126 5.03 -9.74 -2.54
CA ARG A 126 4.20 -9.90 -1.37
C ARG A 126 4.05 -8.60 -0.59
N ALA A 127 2.88 -8.43 0.03
CA ALA A 127 2.67 -7.33 0.94
C ALA A 127 3.48 -7.56 2.22
N HIS A 128 4.10 -6.51 2.71
CA HIS A 128 4.82 -6.52 3.98
C HIS A 128 3.94 -5.91 5.06
N VAL A 129 3.92 -6.58 6.17
CA VAL A 129 3.13 -6.17 7.33
C VAL A 129 4.00 -5.33 8.26
#